data_e962d9d175238c41e53d2a8694a52c91
#
_entry.id   e962d9d175238c41e53d2a8694a52c91
#
_cell.length_a   1.000
_cell.length_b   1.000
_cell.length_c   1.000
_cell.angle_alpha   90.00
_cell.angle_beta   90.00
_cell.angle_gamma   90.00
#
_symmetry.space_group_name_H-M   'P 1'
#
loop_
_entity.id
_entity.type
_entity.pdbx_description
1 polymer ?
#
loop_
_entity_poly.entity_id
_entity_poly.type
_entity_poly.pdbx_seq_one_letter_code
_entity_poly.pdbx_strand_id
1 'polypeptide(L)'
;DIFKLNEDLYSITINKNDIKDELSHKLPIAGSHLNDTIKKMLTGSITLKKIDIDLDDYSSFVFGALRALEAFIKDILFKKGIQVKNINSFVDVFFEDKRRGTFEMTTECELQINCQKTRNALVECFKYYSNQRHGLFHADSVVSMSRLIESRSEADEIINNVLNIIERSYREIL
;
A
#
# COMPACT_ATOMS: atom_id res chain seq x y z
N ASP A 1 41.62 -0.35 -12.41
CA ASP A 1 40.99 0.83 -11.77
C ASP A 1 39.87 0.33 -10.82
N ILE A 2 40.12 0.51 -9.51
CA ILE A 2 39.25 0.03 -8.43
C ILE A 2 37.82 0.60 -8.54
N PHE A 3 37.67 1.81 -9.11
CA PHE A 3 36.35 2.41 -9.33
C PHE A 3 35.55 1.71 -10.45
N LYS A 4 36.19 1.25 -11.52
CA LYS A 4 35.53 0.45 -12.56
C LYS A 4 35.14 -0.94 -12.08
N LEU A 5 35.95 -1.59 -11.25
CA LEU A 5 35.59 -2.88 -10.63
C LEU A 5 34.35 -2.76 -9.71
N ASN A 6 34.20 -1.65 -9.03
CA ASN A 6 33.01 -1.40 -8.20
C ASN A 6 31.75 -1.15 -9.05
N GLU A 7 31.82 -0.46 -10.19
CA GLU A 7 30.67 -0.26 -11.07
C GLU A 7 30.15 -1.59 -11.67
N ASP A 8 31.04 -2.52 -12.02
CA ASP A 8 30.66 -3.84 -12.57
C ASP A 8 30.08 -4.78 -11.50
N LEU A 9 30.48 -4.64 -10.24
CA LEU A 9 29.99 -5.48 -9.13
C LEU A 9 28.59 -5.09 -8.62
N TYR A 10 28.11 -3.86 -8.90
CA TYR A 10 26.83 -3.35 -8.38
C TYR A 10 25.83 -2.96 -9.47
N SER A 11 26.06 -3.32 -10.74
CA SER A 11 25.10 -3.08 -11.82
C SER A 11 23.92 -4.07 -11.73
N ILE A 12 22.96 -3.79 -10.85
CA ILE A 12 21.68 -4.51 -10.85
C ILE A 12 20.87 -3.99 -12.04
N THR A 13 20.82 -4.77 -13.13
CA THR A 13 19.99 -4.45 -14.28
C THR A 13 18.58 -4.97 -14.06
N ILE A 14 17.67 -4.09 -13.64
CA ILE A 14 16.25 -4.40 -13.53
C ILE A 14 15.53 -3.94 -14.79
N ASN A 15 14.92 -4.88 -15.53
CA ASN A 15 14.15 -4.56 -16.70
C ASN A 15 12.78 -3.99 -16.29
N LYS A 16 12.48 -2.76 -16.73
CA LYS A 16 11.20 -2.11 -16.45
C LYS A 16 9.98 -2.87 -17.01
N ASN A 17 10.16 -3.62 -18.08
CA ASN A 17 9.06 -4.39 -18.66
C ASN A 17 8.70 -5.58 -17.76
N ASP A 18 9.71 -6.27 -17.21
CA ASP A 18 9.47 -7.39 -16.29
C ASP A 18 8.69 -6.94 -15.03
N ILE A 19 8.97 -5.71 -14.55
CA ILE A 19 8.22 -5.12 -13.41
C ILE A 19 6.77 -4.82 -13.80
N LYS A 20 6.54 -4.29 -15.02
CA LYS A 20 5.17 -4.02 -15.51
C LYS A 20 4.39 -5.31 -15.74
N ASP A 21 5.05 -6.33 -16.27
CA ASP A 21 4.45 -7.64 -16.51
C ASP A 21 4.09 -8.31 -15.19
N GLU A 22 4.97 -8.24 -14.18
CA GLU A 22 4.67 -8.72 -12.83
C GLU A 22 3.48 -7.97 -12.21
N LEU A 23 3.44 -6.64 -12.34
CA LEU A 23 2.30 -5.85 -11.86
C LEU A 23 1.00 -6.26 -12.55
N SER A 24 1.03 -6.42 -13.88
CA SER A 24 -0.14 -6.83 -14.67
C SER A 24 -0.61 -8.24 -14.29
N HIS A 25 0.33 -9.14 -14.03
CA HIS A 25 0.01 -10.49 -13.56
C HIS A 25 -0.60 -10.50 -12.15
N LYS A 26 -0.11 -9.65 -11.26
CA LYS A 26 -0.64 -9.52 -9.89
C LYS A 26 -1.97 -8.79 -9.81
N LEU A 27 -2.24 -7.88 -10.74
CA LEU A 27 -3.43 -7.05 -10.81
C LEU A 27 -4.15 -7.21 -12.16
N PRO A 28 -4.65 -8.42 -12.49
CA PRO A 28 -5.22 -8.70 -13.82
C PRO A 28 -6.49 -7.89 -14.12
N ILE A 29 -7.25 -7.49 -13.11
CA ILE A 29 -8.46 -6.67 -13.27
C ILE A 29 -8.15 -5.22 -12.84
N ALA A 30 -7.72 -5.01 -11.60
CA ALA A 30 -7.46 -3.68 -11.07
C ALA A 30 -6.42 -2.92 -11.92
N GLY A 31 -5.41 -3.61 -12.43
CA GLY A 31 -4.30 -3.00 -13.17
C GLY A 31 -4.72 -2.17 -14.38
N SER A 32 -5.78 -2.54 -15.09
CA SER A 32 -6.29 -1.76 -16.23
C SER A 32 -7.03 -0.47 -15.82
N HIS A 33 -7.50 -0.39 -14.58
CA HIS A 33 -8.35 0.68 -14.08
C HIS A 33 -7.68 1.60 -13.04
N LEU A 34 -6.53 1.18 -12.50
CA LEU A 34 -5.78 1.99 -11.55
C LEU A 34 -5.22 3.25 -12.20
N ASN A 35 -5.24 4.34 -11.43
CA ASN A 35 -4.53 5.56 -11.78
C ASN A 35 -3.03 5.29 -11.97
N ASP A 36 -2.40 5.94 -12.97
CA ASP A 36 -0.98 5.75 -13.29
C ASP A 36 -0.04 6.09 -12.13
N THR A 37 -0.43 7.03 -11.26
CA THR A 37 0.34 7.36 -10.07
C THR A 37 0.38 6.19 -9.10
N ILE A 38 -0.76 5.49 -8.90
CA ILE A 38 -0.83 4.29 -8.06
C ILE A 38 0.05 3.18 -8.64
N LYS A 39 -0.01 2.96 -9.96
CA LYS A 39 0.85 1.99 -10.66
C LYS A 39 2.33 2.29 -10.45
N LYS A 40 2.74 3.56 -10.57
CA LYS A 40 4.13 3.99 -10.34
C LYS A 40 4.59 3.76 -8.91
N MET A 41 3.73 3.95 -7.92
CA MET A 41 4.04 3.64 -6.51
C MET A 41 4.24 2.14 -6.31
N LEU A 42 3.36 1.31 -6.87
CA LEU A 42 3.45 -0.16 -6.79
C LEU A 42 4.70 -0.70 -7.50
N THR A 43 5.00 -0.20 -8.70
CA THR A 43 6.21 -0.62 -9.44
C THR A 43 7.48 -0.30 -8.67
N GLY A 44 7.51 0.80 -7.89
CA GLY A 44 8.64 1.12 -7.01
C GLY A 44 8.90 0.01 -5.98
N SER A 45 7.89 -0.43 -5.25
CA SER A 45 8.03 -1.53 -4.28
C SER A 45 8.35 -2.87 -4.94
N ILE A 46 7.73 -3.19 -6.10
CA ILE A 46 8.06 -4.42 -6.85
C ILE A 46 9.52 -4.38 -7.32
N THR A 47 10.03 -3.21 -7.72
CA THR A 47 11.44 -3.05 -8.12
C THR A 47 12.37 -3.34 -6.94
N LEU A 48 12.08 -2.80 -5.76
CA LEU A 48 12.87 -3.06 -4.56
C LEU A 48 12.93 -4.56 -4.21
N LYS A 49 11.85 -5.30 -4.41
CA LYS A 49 11.83 -6.76 -4.26
C LYS A 49 12.83 -7.51 -5.15
N LYS A 50 13.31 -6.93 -6.23
CA LYS A 50 14.31 -7.55 -7.13
C LYS A 50 15.75 -7.28 -6.70
N ILE A 51 15.95 -6.34 -5.77
CA ILE A 51 17.28 -5.98 -5.30
C ILE A 51 17.66 -6.97 -4.20
N ASP A 52 18.77 -7.68 -4.41
CA ASP A 52 19.34 -8.57 -3.39
C ASP A 52 20.29 -7.76 -2.51
N ILE A 53 19.77 -7.32 -1.36
CA ILE A 53 20.50 -6.53 -0.38
C ILE A 53 20.09 -6.95 1.02
N ASP A 54 21.04 -7.04 1.91
CA ASP A 54 20.79 -7.31 3.32
C ASP A 54 20.73 -5.97 4.09
N LEU A 55 19.64 -5.75 4.83
CA LEU A 55 19.36 -4.54 5.57
C LEU A 55 18.92 -4.86 6.99
N ASP A 56 19.27 -3.99 7.92
CA ASP A 56 18.75 -4.04 9.30
C ASP A 56 17.26 -3.61 9.38
N ASP A 57 16.78 -2.84 8.40
CA ASP A 57 15.39 -2.38 8.31
C ASP A 57 14.91 -2.31 6.84
N TYR A 58 13.93 -3.11 6.52
CA TYR A 58 13.28 -3.17 5.20
C TYR A 58 12.03 -2.28 5.08
N SER A 59 11.77 -1.38 6.03
CA SER A 59 10.58 -0.50 6.00
C SER A 59 10.48 0.34 4.73
N SER A 60 11.63 0.72 4.15
CA SER A 60 11.69 1.45 2.87
C SER A 60 11.09 0.67 1.69
N PHE A 61 11.13 -0.66 1.71
CA PHE A 61 10.61 -1.53 0.65
C PHE A 61 9.09 -1.46 0.55
N VAL A 62 8.41 -1.35 1.68
CA VAL A 62 6.94 -1.37 1.76
C VAL A 62 6.32 0.02 1.59
N PHE A 63 7.11 1.08 1.72
CA PHE A 63 6.62 2.46 1.69
C PHE A 63 5.81 2.77 0.42
N GLY A 64 6.33 2.40 -0.76
CA GLY A 64 5.64 2.62 -2.04
C GLY A 64 4.31 1.86 -2.12
N ALA A 65 4.26 0.61 -1.65
CA ALA A 65 3.05 -0.21 -1.65
C ALA A 65 1.98 0.36 -0.71
N LEU A 66 2.35 0.76 0.51
CA LEU A 66 1.41 1.35 1.47
C LEU A 66 0.88 2.70 1.01
N ARG A 67 1.73 3.54 0.38
CA ARG A 67 1.27 4.78 -0.28
C ARG A 67 0.33 4.51 -1.45
N ALA A 68 0.56 3.45 -2.21
CA ALA A 68 -0.33 3.05 -3.28
C ALA A 68 -1.71 2.62 -2.75
N LEU A 69 -1.75 1.88 -1.64
CA LEU A 69 -3.01 1.50 -0.97
C LEU A 69 -3.75 2.72 -0.44
N GLU A 70 -3.06 3.68 0.19
CA GLU A 70 -3.65 4.96 0.59
C GLU A 70 -4.25 5.71 -0.59
N ALA A 71 -3.48 5.84 -1.68
CA ALA A 71 -3.93 6.51 -2.88
C ALA A 71 -5.11 5.79 -3.55
N PHE A 72 -5.13 4.45 -3.51
CA PHE A 72 -6.25 3.64 -3.99
C PHE A 72 -7.53 3.92 -3.22
N ILE A 73 -7.48 3.93 -1.88
CA ILE A 73 -8.64 4.27 -1.04
C ILE A 73 -9.16 5.67 -1.39
N LYS A 74 -8.27 6.66 -1.49
CA LYS A 74 -8.63 8.04 -1.85
C LYS A 74 -9.24 8.15 -3.25
N ASP A 75 -8.72 7.42 -4.24
CA ASP A 75 -9.21 7.41 -5.62
C ASP A 75 -10.64 6.82 -5.69
N ILE A 76 -10.90 5.73 -4.97
CA ILE A 76 -12.24 5.14 -4.91
C ILE A 76 -13.22 6.06 -4.19
N LEU A 77 -12.83 6.64 -3.06
CA LEU A 77 -13.67 7.62 -2.33
C LEU A 77 -14.02 8.80 -3.22
N PHE A 78 -13.03 9.37 -3.91
CA PHE A 78 -13.24 10.47 -4.84
C PHE A 78 -14.20 10.12 -5.98
N LYS A 79 -14.08 8.94 -6.59
CA LYS A 79 -15.01 8.41 -7.61
C LYS A 79 -16.43 8.22 -7.08
N LYS A 80 -16.61 8.07 -5.76
CA LYS A 80 -17.92 8.02 -5.07
C LYS A 80 -18.38 9.40 -4.56
N GLY A 81 -17.67 10.48 -4.94
CA GLY A 81 -18.01 11.85 -4.57
C GLY A 81 -17.55 12.25 -3.15
N ILE A 82 -16.76 11.43 -2.47
CA ILE A 82 -16.26 11.70 -1.13
C ILE A 82 -14.84 12.27 -1.25
N GLN A 83 -14.67 13.52 -0.83
CA GLN A 83 -13.35 14.14 -0.75
C GLN A 83 -12.81 14.06 0.68
N VAL A 84 -11.67 13.39 0.84
CA VAL A 84 -10.95 13.34 2.12
C VAL A 84 -10.41 14.73 2.43
N LYS A 85 -10.89 15.36 3.48
CA LYS A 85 -10.55 16.76 3.84
C LYS A 85 -9.15 16.87 4.42
N ASN A 86 -8.73 15.88 5.19
CA ASN A 86 -7.41 15.86 5.81
C ASN A 86 -6.46 15.01 4.97
N ILE A 87 -5.41 15.63 4.41
CA ILE A 87 -4.42 14.95 3.55
C ILE A 87 -3.72 13.81 4.30
N ASN A 88 -3.52 13.94 5.60
CA ASN A 88 -2.74 13.01 6.41
C ASN A 88 -3.59 12.00 7.20
N SER A 89 -4.92 12.06 7.08
CA SER A 89 -5.81 11.26 7.91
C SER A 89 -7.12 10.94 7.21
N PHE A 90 -7.69 9.81 7.55
CA PHE A 90 -9.01 9.37 7.10
C PHE A 90 -10.11 9.54 8.17
N VAL A 91 -9.87 10.35 9.21
CA VAL A 91 -10.80 10.52 10.34
C VAL A 91 -12.19 11.03 9.91
N ASP A 92 -12.28 11.69 8.76
CA ASP A 92 -13.55 12.15 8.19
C ASP A 92 -14.36 11.01 7.55
N VAL A 93 -13.74 9.85 7.31
CA VAL A 93 -14.31 8.73 6.56
C VAL A 93 -14.42 7.48 7.40
N PHE A 94 -13.38 7.16 8.18
CA PHE A 94 -13.31 5.95 8.99
C PHE A 94 -13.03 6.27 10.46
N PHE A 95 -13.59 5.46 11.34
CA PHE A 95 -13.31 5.50 12.77
C PHE A 95 -13.13 4.08 13.32
N GLU A 96 -12.43 3.97 14.44
CA GLU A 96 -12.28 2.74 15.18
C GLU A 96 -13.37 2.64 16.26
N ASP A 97 -14.22 1.62 16.16
CA ASP A 97 -15.05 1.24 17.30
C ASP A 97 -14.18 0.50 18.33
N LYS A 98 -13.69 1.23 19.31
CA LYS A 98 -12.81 0.69 20.37
C LYS A 98 -13.46 -0.41 21.20
N ARG A 99 -14.80 -0.50 21.22
CA ARG A 99 -15.51 -1.56 21.97
C ARG A 99 -15.45 -2.89 21.24
N ARG A 100 -15.50 -2.83 19.91
CA ARG A 100 -15.47 -4.02 19.04
C ARG A 100 -14.10 -4.31 18.45
N GLY A 101 -13.19 -3.35 18.53
CA GLY A 101 -11.89 -3.44 17.85
C GLY A 101 -12.00 -3.50 16.33
N THR A 102 -13.04 -2.87 15.77
CA THR A 102 -13.32 -2.87 14.33
C THR A 102 -13.24 -1.47 13.78
N PHE A 103 -12.83 -1.36 12.50
CA PHE A 103 -12.95 -0.11 11.76
C PHE A 103 -14.32 -0.07 11.06
N GLU A 104 -14.94 1.08 11.09
CA GLU A 104 -16.24 1.34 10.48
C GLU A 104 -16.17 2.66 9.68
N MET A 105 -17.05 2.79 8.71
CA MET A 105 -17.20 4.03 7.95
C MET A 105 -18.17 4.98 8.68
N THR A 106 -17.95 6.29 8.55
CA THR A 106 -18.91 7.27 9.09
C THR A 106 -20.25 7.17 8.39
N THR A 107 -21.35 7.41 9.12
CA THR A 107 -22.73 7.31 8.59
C THR A 107 -22.92 8.17 7.34
N GLU A 108 -22.32 9.36 7.30
CA GLU A 108 -22.40 10.25 6.12
C GLU A 108 -21.80 9.59 4.88
N CYS A 109 -20.61 8.99 5.01
CA CYS A 109 -19.96 8.27 3.91
C CYS A 109 -20.70 6.98 3.53
N GLU A 110 -21.28 6.26 4.49
CA GLU A 110 -22.09 5.07 4.22
C GLU A 110 -23.34 5.38 3.39
N LEU A 111 -24.02 6.48 3.69
CA LEU A 111 -25.17 6.94 2.91
C LEU A 111 -24.80 7.33 1.49
N GLN A 112 -23.62 7.96 1.33
CA GLN A 112 -23.14 8.36 0.01
C GLN A 112 -22.66 7.16 -0.83
N ILE A 113 -22.06 6.14 -0.19
CA ILE A 113 -21.68 4.89 -0.85
C ILE A 113 -22.83 3.90 -0.72
N ASN A 114 -23.83 4.00 -1.56
CA ASN A 114 -25.01 3.12 -1.53
C ASN A 114 -24.70 1.71 -2.09
N CYS A 115 -23.59 1.11 -1.64
CA CYS A 115 -23.19 -0.25 -2.00
C CYS A 115 -22.41 -0.90 -0.84
N GLN A 116 -23.01 -1.92 -0.21
CA GLN A 116 -22.41 -2.60 0.93
C GLN A 116 -21.06 -3.25 0.58
N LYS A 117 -20.95 -3.86 -0.60
CA LYS A 117 -19.69 -4.49 -1.05
C LYS A 117 -18.56 -3.46 -1.13
N THR A 118 -18.84 -2.28 -1.73
CA THR A 118 -17.87 -1.19 -1.83
C THR A 118 -17.46 -0.69 -0.44
N ARG A 119 -18.42 -0.54 0.49
CA ARG A 119 -18.11 -0.12 1.86
C ARG A 119 -17.20 -1.12 2.57
N ASN A 120 -17.55 -2.41 2.50
CA ASN A 120 -16.75 -3.47 3.13
C ASN A 120 -15.33 -3.52 2.55
N ALA A 121 -15.19 -3.43 1.24
CA ALA A 121 -13.88 -3.42 0.57
C ALA A 121 -13.03 -2.22 1.02
N LEU A 122 -13.62 -1.02 1.12
CA LEU A 122 -12.90 0.18 1.58
C LEU A 122 -12.50 0.09 3.05
N VAL A 123 -13.38 -0.44 3.93
CA VAL A 123 -13.07 -0.66 5.35
C VAL A 123 -11.93 -1.66 5.49
N GLU A 124 -11.92 -2.74 4.71
CA GLU A 124 -10.84 -3.72 4.72
C GLU A 124 -9.50 -3.13 4.24
N CYS A 125 -9.51 -2.36 3.15
CA CYS A 125 -8.35 -1.62 2.67
C CYS A 125 -7.80 -0.69 3.77
N PHE A 126 -8.69 0.09 4.39
CA PHE A 126 -8.31 1.03 5.43
C PHE A 126 -7.77 0.33 6.68
N LYS A 127 -8.41 -0.74 7.13
CA LYS A 127 -7.94 -1.55 8.26
C LYS A 127 -6.52 -2.04 8.04
N TYR A 128 -6.25 -2.62 6.87
CA TYR A 128 -4.90 -3.10 6.55
C TYR A 128 -3.89 -1.95 6.52
N TYR A 129 -4.22 -0.86 5.81
CA TYR A 129 -3.40 0.33 5.73
C TYR A 129 -3.08 0.91 7.11
N SER A 130 -4.09 1.10 7.95
CA SER A 130 -3.94 1.67 9.29
C SER A 130 -3.05 0.83 10.18
N ASN A 131 -3.26 -0.49 10.17
CA ASN A 131 -2.47 -1.42 10.98
C ASN A 131 -1.00 -1.45 10.55
N GLN A 132 -0.71 -1.34 9.26
CA GLN A 132 0.68 -1.33 8.77
C GLN A 132 1.34 0.03 8.97
N ARG A 133 0.61 1.12 8.73
CA ARG A 133 1.17 2.47 8.81
C ARG A 133 1.59 2.86 10.22
N HIS A 134 0.80 2.49 11.23
CA HIS A 134 0.89 3.08 12.56
C HIS A 134 2.24 2.88 13.26
N GLY A 135 2.97 1.84 12.93
CA GLY A 135 4.32 1.62 13.50
C GLY A 135 5.46 1.93 12.54
N LEU A 136 5.20 2.02 11.21
CA LEU A 136 6.28 2.10 10.21
C LEU A 136 6.63 3.52 9.78
N PHE A 137 5.68 4.48 9.91
CA PHE A 137 5.92 5.85 9.42
C PHE A 137 6.15 6.87 10.54
N HIS A 138 6.04 6.45 11.79
CA HIS A 138 6.30 7.29 12.94
C HIS A 138 7.15 6.51 13.94
N ALA A 139 8.21 7.14 14.41
CA ALA A 139 8.94 6.61 15.57
C ALA A 139 8.02 6.67 16.79
N ASP A 140 8.08 5.63 17.63
CA ASP A 140 7.36 5.62 18.89
C ASP A 140 7.93 6.69 19.85
N SER A 141 7.14 7.10 20.84
CA SER A 141 7.60 8.00 21.91
C SER A 141 8.79 7.41 22.66
N VAL A 142 8.87 6.09 22.76
CA VAL A 142 10.05 5.33 23.17
C VAL A 142 10.69 4.76 21.91
N VAL A 143 11.75 5.39 21.43
CA VAL A 143 12.38 5.08 20.11
C VAL A 143 12.72 3.60 19.96
N SER A 144 13.15 2.92 21.02
CA SER A 144 13.45 1.49 21.00
C SER A 144 12.23 0.58 20.82
N MET A 145 11.01 1.13 20.88
CA MET A 145 9.75 0.41 20.64
C MET A 145 9.19 0.69 19.24
N SER A 146 9.89 1.51 18.43
CA SER A 146 9.50 1.77 17.05
C SER A 146 9.52 0.47 16.24
N ARG A 147 8.48 0.25 15.45
CA ARG A 147 8.40 -0.94 14.59
C ARG A 147 9.40 -0.82 13.44
N LEU A 148 10.21 -1.84 13.28
CA LEU A 148 11.08 -2.06 12.12
C LEU A 148 10.59 -3.31 11.39
N ILE A 149 10.94 -3.43 10.12
CA ILE A 149 10.76 -4.65 9.34
C ILE A 149 12.13 -5.33 9.27
N GLU A 150 12.36 -6.28 10.15
CA GLU A 150 13.67 -6.92 10.34
C GLU A 150 13.98 -7.99 9.29
N SER A 151 12.99 -8.38 8.48
CA SER A 151 13.20 -9.38 7.45
C SER A 151 12.64 -8.98 6.09
N ARG A 152 13.37 -9.38 5.04
CA ARG A 152 12.92 -9.24 3.67
C ARG A 152 11.60 -9.99 3.41
N SER A 153 11.45 -11.16 4.01
CA SER A 153 10.23 -11.97 3.87
C SER A 153 8.99 -11.23 4.36
N GLU A 154 9.09 -10.51 5.50
CA GLU A 154 7.99 -9.68 6.01
C GLU A 154 7.66 -8.52 5.06
N ALA A 155 8.69 -7.83 4.55
CA ALA A 155 8.49 -6.76 3.57
C ALA A 155 7.80 -7.27 2.29
N ASP A 156 8.24 -8.41 1.77
CA ASP A 156 7.66 -9.05 0.59
C ASP A 156 6.21 -9.49 0.83
N GLU A 157 5.90 -9.99 2.02
CA GLU A 157 4.54 -10.35 2.42
C GLU A 157 3.63 -9.11 2.45
N ILE A 158 4.07 -8.01 3.05
CA ILE A 158 3.30 -6.76 3.10
C ILE A 158 3.02 -6.25 1.69
N ILE A 159 4.01 -6.24 0.80
CA ILE A 159 3.83 -5.80 -0.59
C ILE A 159 2.83 -6.70 -1.32
N ASN A 160 2.96 -8.02 -1.19
CA ASN A 160 2.04 -8.98 -1.80
C ASN A 160 0.62 -8.83 -1.25
N ASN A 161 0.45 -8.61 0.06
CA ASN A 161 -0.85 -8.38 0.69
C ASN A 161 -1.51 -7.10 0.17
N VAL A 162 -0.75 -6.01 -0.02
CA VAL A 162 -1.28 -4.78 -0.63
C VAL A 162 -1.79 -5.04 -2.05
N LEU A 163 -1.00 -5.74 -2.89
CA LEU A 163 -1.42 -6.08 -4.24
C LEU A 163 -2.71 -6.93 -4.24
N ASN A 164 -2.76 -7.96 -3.40
CA ASN A 164 -3.92 -8.85 -3.28
C ASN A 164 -5.18 -8.09 -2.78
N ILE A 165 -5.02 -7.18 -1.80
CA ILE A 165 -6.12 -6.38 -1.28
C ILE A 165 -6.66 -5.45 -2.37
N ILE A 166 -5.80 -4.75 -3.11
CA ILE A 166 -6.21 -3.87 -4.21
C ILE A 166 -6.97 -4.67 -5.28
N GLU A 167 -6.44 -5.80 -5.73
CA GLU A 167 -7.09 -6.63 -6.77
C GLU A 167 -8.44 -7.15 -6.30
N ARG A 168 -8.52 -7.72 -5.10
CA ARG A 168 -9.75 -8.25 -4.54
C ARG A 168 -10.80 -7.15 -4.34
N SER A 169 -10.40 -6.03 -3.72
CA SER A 169 -11.30 -4.91 -3.46
C SER A 169 -11.83 -4.31 -4.76
N TYR A 170 -11.01 -4.23 -5.80
CA TYR A 170 -11.46 -3.72 -7.09
C TYR A 170 -12.55 -4.62 -7.72
N ARG A 171 -12.44 -5.94 -7.60
CA ARG A 171 -13.48 -6.91 -8.05
C ARG A 171 -14.81 -6.73 -7.32
N GLU A 172 -14.76 -6.36 -6.05
CA GLU A 172 -15.96 -6.11 -5.23
C GLU A 172 -16.64 -4.75 -5.55
N ILE A 173 -15.86 -3.79 -6.06
CA ILE A 173 -16.28 -2.41 -6.35
C ILE A 173 -16.90 -2.28 -7.74
N LEU A 174 -16.49 -3.12 -8.71
CA LEU A 174 -17.07 -3.22 -10.05
C LEU A 174 -18.49 -3.77 -10.00
#